data_c6c18911769638ed56c70db5b894e5b2
#
_entry.id   c6c18911769638ed56c70db5b894e5b2
#
_cell.length_a   1.000
_cell.length_b   1.000
_cell.length_c   1.000
_cell.angle_alpha   90.00
_cell.angle_beta   90.00
_cell.angle_gamma   90.00
#
_symmetry.space_group_name_H-M   'P 1'
#
loop_
_entity.id
_entity.type
_entity.pdbx_description
1 polymer ?
#
loop_
_entity_poly.entity_id
_entity_poly.type
_entity_poly.pdbx_seq_one_letter_code
_entity_poly.pdbx_strand_id
1 'polypeptide(L)'
;MQEVNIDEITLEFEKNPEITMQLLQFVNSGYFHSEGQISSIHHVLTLIGRMAIGQWLMLMIYSKSATRDNERTPLMLMVKNRTELMQSVLKVAQPGVKSNMLGEAYMVGVLSLMDAVFNMKLEDVLKNMNISDTVKDAILEKKGILGEISAFVKCTEAFDVESVSIFEKKYGLERQSVEKLLLHCMGQVQRFENPIEE
;
A
#
# COMPACT_ATOMS: atom_id res chain seq x y z
N MET A 1 -6.20 -30.87 5.47
CA MET A 1 -6.16 -29.39 5.56
C MET A 1 -5.31 -28.91 4.39
N GLN A 2 -5.89 -28.11 3.49
CA GLN A 2 -5.12 -27.47 2.41
C GLN A 2 -4.15 -26.47 3.04
N GLU A 3 -2.85 -26.62 2.76
CA GLU A 3 -1.86 -25.63 3.21
C GLU A 3 -2.06 -24.35 2.39
N VAL A 4 -2.51 -23.30 3.03
CA VAL A 4 -2.66 -21.98 2.39
C VAL A 4 -1.28 -21.45 2.00
N ASN A 5 -1.13 -21.09 0.74
CA ASN A 5 0.14 -20.59 0.21
C ASN A 5 0.38 -19.13 0.69
N ILE A 6 1.65 -18.79 0.97
CA ILE A 6 2.05 -17.41 1.34
C ILE A 6 1.66 -16.41 0.26
N ASP A 7 1.73 -16.80 -1.01
CA ASP A 7 1.32 -15.93 -2.13
C ASP A 7 -0.16 -15.58 -2.09
N GLU A 8 -1.03 -16.56 -1.75
CA GLU A 8 -2.48 -16.32 -1.59
C GLU A 8 -2.74 -15.38 -0.41
N ILE A 9 -2.06 -15.60 0.72
CA ILE A 9 -2.14 -14.70 1.88
C ILE A 9 -1.69 -13.29 1.48
N THR A 10 -0.59 -13.15 0.74
CA THR A 10 -0.08 -11.86 0.26
C THR A 10 -1.13 -11.10 -0.53
N LEU A 11 -1.80 -11.77 -1.48
CA LEU A 11 -2.86 -11.16 -2.29
C LEU A 11 -4.03 -10.65 -1.42
N GLU A 12 -4.41 -11.39 -0.37
CA GLU A 12 -5.47 -10.94 0.54
C GLU A 12 -5.05 -9.73 1.38
N PHE A 13 -3.79 -9.66 1.82
CA PHE A 13 -3.25 -8.49 2.50
C PHE A 13 -3.18 -7.27 1.57
N GLU A 14 -2.77 -7.44 0.32
CA GLU A 14 -2.73 -6.35 -0.68
C GLU A 14 -4.12 -5.79 -1.01
N LYS A 15 -5.17 -6.61 -0.93
CA LYS A 15 -6.56 -6.14 -1.05
C LYS A 15 -7.04 -5.35 0.18
N ASN A 16 -6.38 -5.54 1.33
CA ASN A 16 -6.81 -5.01 2.63
C ASN A 16 -5.69 -4.20 3.29
N PRO A 17 -5.42 -2.96 2.83
CA PRO A 17 -4.32 -2.15 3.33
C PRO A 17 -4.44 -1.81 4.83
N GLU A 18 -5.65 -1.76 5.40
CA GLU A 18 -5.83 -1.58 6.84
C GLU A 18 -5.19 -2.70 7.64
N ILE A 19 -5.45 -3.97 7.26
CA ILE A 19 -4.85 -5.14 7.92
C ILE A 19 -3.34 -5.15 7.70
N THR A 20 -2.87 -4.75 6.52
CA THR A 20 -1.44 -4.61 6.21
C THR A 20 -0.76 -3.60 7.14
N MET A 21 -1.36 -2.44 7.36
CA MET A 21 -0.81 -1.43 8.27
C MET A 21 -0.73 -1.93 9.71
N GLN A 22 -1.76 -2.63 10.18
CA GLN A 22 -1.78 -3.22 11.52
C GLN A 22 -0.71 -4.33 11.68
N LEU A 23 -0.50 -5.14 10.64
CA LEU A 23 0.58 -6.14 10.63
C LEU A 23 1.95 -5.48 10.67
N LEU A 24 2.19 -4.45 9.88
CA LEU A 24 3.44 -3.70 9.88
C LEU A 24 3.73 -3.06 11.24
N GLN A 25 2.73 -2.53 11.93
CA GLN A 25 2.87 -2.05 13.30
C GLN A 25 3.28 -3.17 14.26
N PHE A 26 2.61 -4.32 14.17
CA PHE A 26 2.90 -5.47 15.02
C PHE A 26 4.35 -5.95 14.85
N VAL A 27 4.79 -6.08 13.60
CA VAL A 27 6.17 -6.50 13.29
C VAL A 27 7.20 -5.51 13.82
N ASN A 28 6.90 -4.23 13.75
CA ASN A 28 7.81 -3.17 14.22
C ASN A 28 7.72 -2.89 15.74
N SER A 29 6.79 -3.52 16.46
CA SER A 29 6.64 -3.34 17.92
C SER A 29 7.74 -4.02 18.76
N GLY A 30 8.81 -4.54 18.14
CA GLY A 30 9.97 -5.10 18.82
C GLY A 30 9.92 -6.61 19.05
N TYR A 31 8.86 -7.29 18.65
CA TYR A 31 8.74 -8.75 18.76
C TYR A 31 9.50 -9.52 17.67
N PHE A 32 9.72 -8.89 16.51
CA PHE A 32 10.40 -9.51 15.39
C PHE A 32 11.66 -8.72 15.04
N HIS A 33 12.83 -9.32 15.29
CA HIS A 33 14.10 -8.81 14.81
C HIS A 33 14.32 -9.34 13.40
N SER A 34 14.06 -8.51 12.39
CA SER A 34 14.36 -8.83 11.00
C SER A 34 15.82 -8.47 10.70
N GLU A 35 16.64 -9.41 10.25
CA GLU A 35 18.00 -9.14 9.79
C GLU A 35 18.05 -8.46 8.41
N GLY A 36 16.93 -8.34 7.71
CA GLY A 36 16.82 -7.74 6.37
C GLY A 36 15.83 -6.60 6.29
N GLN A 37 16.05 -5.68 5.33
CA GLN A 37 15.12 -4.58 5.06
C GLN A 37 13.82 -5.10 4.44
N ILE A 38 12.68 -4.62 4.94
CA ILE A 38 11.35 -4.95 4.43
C ILE A 38 11.09 -4.18 3.13
N SER A 39 10.90 -4.88 2.03
CA SER A 39 10.61 -4.31 0.71
C SER A 39 9.17 -4.55 0.22
N SER A 40 8.47 -5.54 0.80
CA SER A 40 7.11 -5.91 0.39
C SER A 40 6.36 -6.61 1.52
N ILE A 41 5.03 -6.65 1.42
CA ILE A 41 4.21 -7.43 2.36
C ILE A 41 4.50 -8.93 2.26
N HIS A 42 4.78 -9.45 1.06
CA HIS A 42 5.22 -10.83 0.89
C HIS A 42 6.46 -11.16 1.72
N HIS A 43 7.44 -10.25 1.75
CA HIS A 43 8.66 -10.40 2.56
C HIS A 43 8.31 -10.43 4.05
N VAL A 44 7.44 -9.54 4.53
CA VAL A 44 6.95 -9.54 5.92
C VAL A 44 6.31 -10.88 6.28
N LEU A 45 5.37 -11.35 5.47
CA LEU A 45 4.64 -12.59 5.72
C LEU A 45 5.56 -13.82 5.72
N THR A 46 6.58 -13.82 4.86
CA THR A 46 7.60 -14.88 4.82
C THR A 46 8.44 -14.90 6.08
N LEU A 47 8.87 -13.73 6.58
CA LEU A 47 9.67 -13.60 7.81
C LEU A 47 8.90 -14.04 9.06
N ILE A 48 7.63 -13.63 9.18
CA ILE A 48 6.80 -13.95 10.33
C ILE A 48 6.42 -15.44 10.35
N GLY A 49 6.17 -16.00 9.19
CA GLY A 49 5.71 -17.37 9.00
C GLY A 49 4.22 -17.59 9.30
N ARG A 50 3.65 -18.62 8.70
CA ARG A 50 2.20 -18.90 8.70
C ARG A 50 1.59 -19.04 10.10
N MET A 51 2.29 -19.68 11.03
CA MET A 51 1.78 -19.89 12.38
C MET A 51 1.59 -18.57 13.14
N ALA A 52 2.59 -17.68 13.09
CA ALA A 52 2.51 -16.40 13.79
C ALA A 52 1.49 -15.46 13.13
N ILE A 53 1.35 -15.51 11.80
CA ILE A 53 0.28 -14.79 11.07
C ILE A 53 -1.09 -15.26 11.56
N GLY A 54 -1.31 -16.58 11.63
CA GLY A 54 -2.58 -17.16 12.11
C GLY A 54 -2.91 -16.74 13.54
N GLN A 55 -1.94 -16.76 14.45
CA GLN A 55 -2.11 -16.30 15.83
C GLN A 55 -2.45 -14.81 15.90
N TRP A 56 -1.73 -13.98 15.13
CA TRP A 56 -1.98 -12.55 15.07
C TRP A 56 -3.37 -12.24 14.52
N LEU A 57 -3.81 -12.89 13.42
CA LEU A 57 -5.16 -12.73 12.88
C LEU A 57 -6.23 -13.12 13.89
N MET A 58 -6.04 -14.21 14.65
CA MET A 58 -6.96 -14.60 15.73
C MET A 58 -7.09 -13.51 16.79
N LEU A 59 -5.96 -12.92 17.22
CA LEU A 59 -5.96 -11.79 18.18
C LEU A 59 -6.71 -10.58 17.62
N MET A 60 -6.55 -10.29 16.32
CA MET A 60 -7.24 -9.18 15.66
C MET A 60 -8.75 -9.41 15.57
N ILE A 61 -9.19 -10.62 15.25
CA ILE A 61 -10.60 -10.99 15.23
C ILE A 61 -11.22 -10.80 16.63
N TYR A 62 -10.54 -11.28 17.68
CA TYR A 62 -11.00 -11.11 19.06
C TYR A 62 -11.08 -9.63 19.48
N SER A 63 -10.08 -8.82 19.12
CA SER A 63 -10.07 -7.39 19.45
C SER A 63 -11.17 -6.61 18.73
N LYS A 64 -11.41 -6.92 17.44
CA LYS A 64 -12.48 -6.28 16.64
C LYS A 64 -13.89 -6.69 17.06
N SER A 65 -14.08 -7.90 17.59
CA SER A 65 -15.38 -8.32 18.14
C SER A 65 -15.77 -7.59 19.43
N ALA A 66 -14.77 -7.02 20.13
CA ALA A 66 -14.99 -6.22 21.34
C ALA A 66 -15.28 -4.73 21.04
N THR A 67 -14.94 -4.22 19.87
CA THR A 67 -15.17 -2.83 19.46
C THR A 67 -16.04 -2.80 18.20
N ARG A 68 -17.27 -2.26 18.33
CA ARG A 68 -18.27 -2.19 17.24
C ARG A 68 -18.04 -1.05 16.22
N ASP A 69 -16.91 -0.36 16.23
CA ASP A 69 -16.62 0.74 15.31
C ASP A 69 -15.80 0.25 14.10
N ASN A 70 -16.51 -0.39 13.18
CA ASN A 70 -16.02 -0.69 11.82
C ASN A 70 -16.34 0.50 10.89
N GLU A 71 -16.03 1.72 11.28
CA GLU A 71 -16.14 2.86 10.37
C GLU A 71 -14.95 2.81 9.40
N ARG A 72 -15.27 2.49 8.15
CA ARG A 72 -14.40 2.68 6.98
C ARG A 72 -14.11 4.17 6.87
N THR A 73 -13.04 4.62 7.50
CA THR A 73 -12.71 6.04 7.52
C THR A 73 -12.34 6.52 6.11
N PRO A 74 -12.64 7.76 5.73
CA PRO A 74 -12.19 8.35 4.46
C PRO A 74 -10.68 8.17 4.24
N LEU A 75 -9.90 8.16 5.32
CA LEU A 75 -8.46 7.93 5.28
C LEU A 75 -8.11 6.51 4.77
N MET A 76 -8.84 5.48 5.19
CA MET A 76 -8.61 4.10 4.70
C MET A 76 -8.94 3.97 3.21
N LEU A 77 -9.96 4.68 2.75
CA LEU A 77 -10.28 4.75 1.32
C LEU A 77 -9.17 5.44 0.53
N MET A 78 -8.57 6.50 1.08
CA MET A 78 -7.39 7.14 0.47
C MET A 78 -6.19 6.19 0.41
N VAL A 79 -5.90 5.44 1.48
CA VAL A 79 -4.81 4.45 1.49
C VAL A 79 -5.04 3.42 0.40
N LYS A 80 -6.26 2.85 0.31
CA LYS A 80 -6.60 1.89 -0.74
C LYS A 80 -6.43 2.48 -2.13
N ASN A 81 -6.98 3.67 -2.38
CA ASN A 81 -6.85 4.33 -3.67
C ASN A 81 -5.37 4.56 -4.05
N ARG A 82 -4.54 5.01 -3.10
CA ARG A 82 -3.10 5.20 -3.36
C ARG A 82 -2.39 3.90 -3.69
N THR A 83 -2.66 2.81 -2.96
CA THR A 83 -2.03 1.51 -3.26
C THR A 83 -2.37 1.02 -4.66
N GLU A 84 -3.63 1.10 -5.05
CA GLU A 84 -4.13 0.75 -6.39
C GLU A 84 -3.47 1.62 -7.48
N LEU A 85 -3.44 2.95 -7.27
CA LEU A 85 -2.84 3.90 -8.21
C LEU A 85 -1.34 3.67 -8.37
N MET A 86 -0.60 3.49 -7.26
CA MET A 86 0.84 3.24 -7.30
C MET A 86 1.19 2.04 -8.17
N GLN A 87 0.49 0.92 -7.99
CA GLN A 87 0.74 -0.29 -8.76
C GLN A 87 0.28 -0.16 -10.23
N SER A 88 -0.89 0.44 -10.44
CA SER A 88 -1.48 0.57 -11.78
C SER A 88 -0.70 1.54 -12.66
N VAL A 89 -0.30 2.69 -12.12
CA VAL A 89 0.53 3.67 -12.82
C VAL A 89 1.91 3.08 -13.13
N LEU A 90 2.51 2.34 -12.19
CA LEU A 90 3.80 1.69 -12.41
C LEU A 90 3.74 0.68 -13.57
N LYS A 91 2.67 -0.12 -13.66
CA LYS A 91 2.48 -1.07 -14.78
C LYS A 91 2.40 -0.39 -16.13
N VAL A 92 1.78 0.80 -16.19
CA VAL A 92 1.63 1.57 -17.45
C VAL A 92 2.91 2.34 -17.77
N ALA A 93 3.55 2.95 -16.77
CA ALA A 93 4.80 3.69 -16.95
C ALA A 93 6.01 2.79 -17.26
N GLN A 94 5.98 1.55 -16.78
CA GLN A 94 7.05 0.55 -16.99
C GLN A 94 6.46 -0.82 -17.37
N PRO A 95 6.11 -1.04 -18.63
CA PRO A 95 5.61 -2.34 -19.11
C PRO A 95 6.63 -3.46 -18.80
N GLY A 96 6.15 -4.59 -18.28
CA GLY A 96 7.01 -5.72 -17.90
C GLY A 96 7.71 -5.57 -16.55
N VAL A 97 7.27 -4.63 -15.71
CA VAL A 97 7.78 -4.46 -14.34
C VAL A 97 7.68 -5.76 -13.53
N LYS A 98 8.72 -6.06 -12.75
CA LYS A 98 8.81 -7.27 -11.92
C LYS A 98 7.88 -7.17 -10.69
N SER A 99 7.43 -8.33 -10.20
CA SER A 99 6.53 -8.43 -9.05
C SER A 99 7.09 -7.77 -7.78
N ASN A 100 8.42 -7.87 -7.53
CA ASN A 100 9.02 -7.22 -6.37
C ASN A 100 8.83 -5.69 -6.39
N MET A 101 8.95 -5.06 -7.55
CA MET A 101 8.77 -3.62 -7.69
C MET A 101 7.30 -3.21 -7.54
N LEU A 102 6.36 -4.07 -7.94
CA LEU A 102 4.93 -3.88 -7.64
C LEU A 102 4.66 -3.96 -6.13
N GLY A 103 5.33 -4.87 -5.41
CA GLY A 103 5.29 -4.94 -3.95
C GLY A 103 5.86 -3.67 -3.29
N GLU A 104 6.97 -3.12 -3.79
CA GLU A 104 7.51 -1.83 -3.31
C GLU A 104 6.56 -0.67 -3.61
N ALA A 105 5.93 -0.64 -4.80
CA ALA A 105 4.92 0.37 -5.13
C ALA A 105 3.71 0.31 -4.17
N TYR A 106 3.23 -0.89 -3.85
CA TYR A 106 2.20 -1.09 -2.83
C TYR A 106 2.63 -0.53 -1.47
N MET A 107 3.86 -0.86 -1.03
CA MET A 107 4.41 -0.36 0.25
C MET A 107 4.47 1.18 0.28
N VAL A 108 4.90 1.82 -0.81
CA VAL A 108 4.88 3.30 -0.91
C VAL A 108 3.45 3.83 -0.77
N GLY A 109 2.47 3.21 -1.40
CA GLY A 109 1.05 3.58 -1.27
C GLY A 109 0.56 3.53 0.18
N VAL A 110 0.77 2.38 0.85
CA VAL A 110 0.37 2.17 2.26
C VAL A 110 1.06 3.16 3.18
N LEU A 111 2.39 3.24 3.10
CA LEU A 111 3.21 4.00 4.06
C LEU A 111 3.09 5.51 3.88
N SER A 112 2.73 5.98 2.69
CA SER A 112 2.68 7.42 2.36
C SER A 112 1.59 8.22 3.10
N LEU A 113 0.69 7.56 3.83
CA LEU A 113 -0.38 8.16 4.65
C LEU A 113 -0.27 7.80 6.14
N MET A 114 0.82 7.15 6.55
CA MET A 114 0.98 6.74 7.94
C MET A 114 1.10 7.92 8.91
N ASP A 115 1.59 9.06 8.46
CA ASP A 115 1.59 10.31 9.23
C ASP A 115 0.17 10.73 9.64
N ALA A 116 -0.77 10.66 8.72
CA ALA A 116 -2.18 10.97 8.98
C ALA A 116 -2.85 9.92 9.88
N VAL A 117 -2.50 8.62 9.71
CA VAL A 117 -3.06 7.53 10.52
C VAL A 117 -2.59 7.60 11.98
N PHE A 118 -1.31 7.91 12.21
CA PHE A 118 -0.71 7.92 13.55
C PHE A 118 -0.59 9.30 14.17
N ASN A 119 -0.95 10.36 13.44
CA ASN A 119 -0.75 11.74 13.86
C ASN A 119 0.70 12.02 14.29
N MET A 120 1.66 11.48 13.55
CA MET A 120 3.10 11.58 13.77
C MET A 120 3.79 12.01 12.48
N LYS A 121 5.00 12.59 12.58
CA LYS A 121 5.79 12.89 11.37
C LYS A 121 6.18 11.60 10.66
N LEU A 122 6.04 11.61 9.33
CA LEU A 122 6.31 10.44 8.49
C LEU A 122 7.76 9.93 8.65
N GLU A 123 8.71 10.86 8.79
CA GLU A 123 10.12 10.53 9.05
C GLU A 123 10.29 9.73 10.35
N ASP A 124 9.58 10.12 11.42
CA ASP A 124 9.66 9.45 12.72
C ASP A 124 9.02 8.07 12.67
N VAL A 125 7.90 7.93 11.91
CA VAL A 125 7.26 6.63 11.67
C VAL A 125 8.21 5.70 10.92
N LEU A 126 8.77 6.16 9.81
CA LEU A 126 9.62 5.33 8.92
C LEU A 126 11.02 5.06 9.51
N LYS A 127 11.53 5.93 10.39
CA LYS A 127 12.84 5.78 11.03
C LYS A 127 12.95 4.48 11.83
N ASN A 128 11.86 4.11 12.51
CA ASN A 128 11.81 2.93 13.37
C ASN A 128 11.40 1.66 12.62
N MET A 129 11.06 1.78 11.31
CA MET A 129 10.68 0.66 10.47
C MET A 129 11.88 0.20 9.63
N ASN A 130 12.13 -1.11 9.63
CA ASN A 130 13.19 -1.69 8.80
C ASN A 130 12.73 -1.85 7.35
N ILE A 131 12.42 -0.73 6.70
CA ILE A 131 11.91 -0.65 5.31
C ILE A 131 13.09 -0.47 4.35
N SER A 132 12.96 -1.00 3.11
CA SER A 132 13.99 -0.85 2.07
C SER A 132 14.27 0.63 1.76
N ASP A 133 15.53 0.94 1.44
CA ASP A 133 15.94 2.31 1.10
C ASP A 133 15.18 2.81 -0.11
N THR A 134 14.91 1.96 -1.11
CA THR A 134 14.10 2.30 -2.29
C THR A 134 12.72 2.87 -1.89
N VAL A 135 12.04 2.23 -0.94
CA VAL A 135 10.73 2.68 -0.47
C VAL A 135 10.85 3.94 0.37
N LYS A 136 11.86 4.03 1.27
CA LYS A 136 12.12 5.24 2.08
C LYS A 136 12.40 6.46 1.21
N ASP A 137 13.32 6.32 0.25
CA ASP A 137 13.72 7.38 -0.67
C ASP A 137 12.53 7.84 -1.54
N ALA A 138 11.70 6.90 -2.00
CA ALA A 138 10.51 7.23 -2.76
C ALA A 138 9.51 8.07 -1.95
N ILE A 139 9.33 7.76 -0.67
CA ILE A 139 8.38 8.47 0.19
C ILE A 139 8.91 9.82 0.66
N LEU A 140 10.13 9.85 1.21
CA LEU A 140 10.70 11.02 1.87
C LEU A 140 11.33 11.99 0.88
N GLU A 141 12.06 11.46 -0.10
CA GLU A 141 12.88 12.27 -1.02
C GLU A 141 12.32 12.33 -2.45
N LYS A 142 11.20 11.59 -2.72
CA LYS A 142 10.55 11.47 -4.03
C LYS A 142 11.51 10.99 -5.13
N LYS A 143 12.51 10.18 -4.75
CA LYS A 143 13.50 9.63 -5.67
C LYS A 143 13.02 8.40 -6.41
N GLY A 144 13.59 8.19 -7.61
CA GLY A 144 13.30 7.04 -8.46
C GLY A 144 11.88 7.05 -9.02
N ILE A 145 11.57 6.03 -9.84
CA ILE A 145 10.25 5.94 -10.47
C ILE A 145 9.10 5.86 -9.46
N LEU A 146 9.30 5.18 -8.32
CA LEU A 146 8.28 5.07 -7.27
C LEU A 146 8.01 6.43 -6.61
N GLY A 147 9.05 7.24 -6.40
CA GLY A 147 8.91 8.59 -5.87
C GLY A 147 8.19 9.52 -6.84
N GLU A 148 8.49 9.41 -8.13
CA GLU A 148 7.82 10.18 -9.18
C GLU A 148 6.33 9.78 -9.32
N ILE A 149 6.02 8.48 -9.27
CA ILE A 149 4.63 7.99 -9.27
C ILE A 149 3.91 8.47 -7.99
N SER A 150 4.56 8.43 -6.83
CA SER A 150 3.97 8.94 -5.59
C SER A 150 3.65 10.44 -5.68
N ALA A 151 4.53 11.23 -6.31
CA ALA A 151 4.27 12.64 -6.57
C ALA A 151 3.10 12.83 -7.54
N PHE A 152 3.07 12.07 -8.64
CA PHE A 152 1.96 12.07 -9.60
C PHE A 152 0.62 11.74 -8.94
N VAL A 153 0.54 10.69 -8.10
CA VAL A 153 -0.68 10.33 -7.37
C VAL A 153 -1.15 11.48 -6.47
N LYS A 154 -0.23 12.13 -5.75
CA LYS A 154 -0.58 13.33 -4.94
C LYS A 154 -1.09 14.49 -5.79
N CYS A 155 -0.54 14.69 -6.99
CA CYS A 155 -1.01 15.71 -7.93
C CYS A 155 -2.43 15.39 -8.44
N THR A 156 -2.75 14.12 -8.70
CA THR A 156 -4.12 13.73 -9.08
C THR A 156 -5.12 13.96 -7.95
N GLU A 157 -4.75 13.67 -6.70
CA GLU A 157 -5.56 13.92 -5.51
C GLU A 157 -5.79 15.42 -5.27
N ALA A 158 -4.80 16.26 -5.63
CA ALA A 158 -4.87 17.73 -5.53
C ALA A 158 -5.52 18.42 -6.75
N PHE A 159 -5.92 17.65 -7.78
CA PHE A 159 -6.42 18.17 -9.06
C PHE A 159 -5.42 19.10 -9.79
N ASP A 160 -4.12 18.89 -9.60
CA ASP A 160 -3.04 19.62 -10.27
C ASP A 160 -2.83 19.08 -11.69
N VAL A 161 -3.61 19.62 -12.64
CA VAL A 161 -3.62 19.18 -14.05
C VAL A 161 -2.29 19.42 -14.74
N GLU A 162 -1.56 20.48 -14.36
CA GLU A 162 -0.27 20.83 -14.97
C GLU A 162 0.79 19.78 -14.63
N SER A 163 0.96 19.46 -13.35
CA SER A 163 1.91 18.44 -12.89
C SER A 163 1.55 17.04 -13.43
N VAL A 164 0.27 16.71 -13.52
CA VAL A 164 -0.21 15.46 -14.15
C VAL A 164 0.23 15.42 -15.62
N SER A 165 0.04 16.49 -16.38
CA SER A 165 0.44 16.57 -17.79
C SER A 165 1.96 16.45 -18.01
N ILE A 166 2.76 16.95 -17.08
CA ILE A 166 4.23 16.80 -17.12
C ILE A 166 4.62 15.34 -16.97
N PHE A 167 4.01 14.62 -16.03
CA PHE A 167 4.26 13.19 -15.83
C PHE A 167 3.82 12.36 -17.06
N GLU A 168 2.62 12.64 -17.60
CA GLU A 168 2.12 11.99 -18.81
C GLU A 168 3.11 12.09 -19.98
N LYS A 169 3.63 13.31 -20.24
CA LYS A 169 4.63 13.56 -21.28
C LYS A 169 5.93 12.83 -21.03
N LYS A 170 6.41 12.82 -19.78
CA LYS A 170 7.67 12.18 -19.39
C LYS A 170 7.67 10.68 -19.66
N TYR A 171 6.54 10.01 -19.38
CA TYR A 171 6.39 8.57 -19.54
C TYR A 171 5.68 8.15 -20.82
N GLY A 172 5.37 9.10 -21.70
CA GLY A 172 4.67 8.82 -22.98
C GLY A 172 3.27 8.26 -22.78
N LEU A 173 2.59 8.66 -21.71
CA LEU A 173 1.25 8.15 -21.39
C LEU A 173 0.19 8.97 -22.11
N GLU A 174 -0.75 8.28 -22.76
CA GLU A 174 -1.91 8.93 -23.35
C GLU A 174 -2.90 9.35 -22.24
N ARG A 175 -3.35 10.60 -22.30
CA ARG A 175 -4.30 11.16 -21.32
C ARG A 175 -5.54 10.31 -21.11
N GLN A 176 -6.13 9.78 -22.21
CA GLN A 176 -7.29 8.89 -22.10
C GLN A 176 -6.98 7.60 -21.31
N SER A 177 -5.78 7.06 -21.46
CA SER A 177 -5.34 5.88 -20.70
C SER A 177 -5.20 6.17 -19.23
N VAL A 178 -4.66 7.34 -18.88
CA VAL A 178 -4.56 7.80 -17.48
C VAL A 178 -5.93 8.06 -16.89
N GLU A 179 -6.83 8.74 -17.59
CA GLU A 179 -8.20 8.99 -17.15
C GLU A 179 -8.98 7.68 -16.90
N LYS A 180 -8.88 6.70 -17.80
CA LYS A 180 -9.50 5.37 -17.60
C LYS A 180 -8.93 4.66 -16.38
N LEU A 181 -7.62 4.74 -16.15
CA LEU A 181 -6.95 4.15 -15.02
C LEU A 181 -7.43 4.79 -13.71
N LEU A 182 -7.51 6.11 -13.65
CA LEU A 182 -8.02 6.84 -12.48
C LEU A 182 -9.47 6.45 -12.17
N LEU A 183 -10.34 6.43 -13.19
CA LEU A 183 -11.74 6.01 -13.03
C LEU A 183 -11.84 4.54 -12.57
N HIS A 184 -10.99 3.66 -13.08
CA HIS A 184 -10.96 2.25 -12.67
C HIS A 184 -10.60 2.14 -11.17
N CYS A 185 -9.55 2.82 -10.73
CA CYS A 185 -9.12 2.80 -9.31
C CYS A 185 -10.21 3.38 -8.40
N MET A 186 -10.87 4.47 -8.79
CA MET A 186 -12.01 5.02 -8.04
C MET A 186 -13.18 4.03 -7.97
N GLY A 187 -13.47 3.31 -9.06
CA GLY A 187 -14.49 2.26 -9.08
C GLY A 187 -14.17 1.10 -8.14
N GLN A 188 -12.90 0.72 -7.97
CA GLN A 188 -12.49 -0.30 -7.01
C GLN A 188 -12.69 0.17 -5.57
N VAL A 189 -12.45 1.45 -5.29
CA VAL A 189 -12.73 2.06 -3.97
C VAL A 189 -14.23 2.02 -3.67
N GLN A 190 -15.09 2.38 -4.63
CA GLN A 190 -16.56 2.30 -4.45
C GLN A 190 -17.06 0.88 -4.16
N ARG A 191 -16.51 -0.13 -4.82
CA ARG A 191 -16.83 -1.55 -4.52
C ARG A 191 -16.40 -1.96 -3.12
N PHE A 192 -15.34 -1.36 -2.62
CA PHE A 192 -14.91 -1.58 -1.24
C PHE A 192 -15.87 -0.96 -0.22
N GLU A 193 -16.48 0.21 -0.55
CA GLU A 193 -17.50 0.85 0.28
C GLU A 193 -18.82 0.08 0.28
N ASN A 194 -19.23 -0.43 -0.88
CA ASN A 194 -20.50 -1.12 -1.08
C ASN A 194 -20.24 -2.52 -1.66
N PRO A 195 -19.81 -3.52 -0.85
CA PRO A 195 -19.77 -4.89 -1.29
C PRO A 195 -21.21 -5.29 -1.61
N ILE A 196 -21.49 -5.60 -2.90
CA ILE A 196 -22.77 -6.15 -3.33
C ILE A 196 -22.93 -7.46 -2.57
N GLU A 197 -23.94 -7.56 -1.74
CA GLU A 197 -24.39 -8.83 -1.19
C GLU A 197 -24.84 -9.70 -2.39
N GLU A 198 -24.00 -10.69 -2.76
CA GLU A 198 -24.39 -11.77 -3.63
C GLU A 198 -24.95 -12.93 -2.80
#